data_36a681ec770b735c1acd6b58ccc61cc1
#
_entry.id   36a681ec770b735c1acd6b58ccc61cc1
#
_cell.length_a   1.000
_cell.length_b   1.000
_cell.length_c   1.000
_cell.angle_alpha   90.00
_cell.angle_beta   90.00
_cell.angle_gamma   90.00
#
_symmetry.space_group_name_H-M   'P 1'
#
loop_
_entity.id
_entity.type
_entity.pdbx_description
1 polymer ?
#
loop_
_entity_poly.entity_id
_entity_poly.type
_entity_poly.pdbx_seq_one_letter_code
_entity_poly.pdbx_strand_id
1 'polypeptide(L)'
;FASAAISGGDETTPISFSLSRCNFVEGANTIAVEMHQSDATSSDLSFNLQLLGNIGGGTPVISRGPYLQSGSQTSITIRWRTNVACNGRVEVGTVLGAYTIAGPDESCPTTEHSVTITGLVPDTKYYYQVSATDGTVLQGDADNYFRTNPPENTTRKIRVVAFGDCGRGNSAYQDDNLANYRNYLATNGIDAPDAWILLGDNAYNSGTDVEYTNNFFGIYGNNILKNHKLYPAPGNHDYGNSSANKASRSMPYHSIFTVPQNGEAGGVPSNYQNFYSYDVGNIHFLSLDSYGTEADLTSMLPAGSSTLKTW
;
A
#
# COMPACT_ATOMS: atom_id res chain seq x y z
N PHE A 1 -0.79 -16.57 20.81
CA PHE A 1 0.55 -16.02 20.99
C PHE A 1 1.28 -16.88 22.01
N ALA A 2 2.52 -17.22 21.76
CA ALA A 2 3.37 -17.90 22.72
C ALA A 2 4.59 -17.02 23.02
N SER A 3 4.93 -16.88 24.29
CA SER A 3 6.18 -16.25 24.68
C SER A 3 7.23 -17.32 24.99
N ALA A 4 8.52 -16.95 24.90
CA ALA A 4 9.59 -17.78 25.42
C ALA A 4 9.47 -17.94 26.95
N ALA A 5 10.11 -18.97 27.51
CA ALA A 5 10.18 -19.14 28.95
C ALA A 5 10.82 -17.89 29.59
N ILE A 6 10.23 -17.43 30.67
CA ILE A 6 10.70 -16.29 31.45
C ILE A 6 11.42 -16.84 32.67
N SER A 7 12.56 -16.28 33.05
CA SER A 7 13.31 -16.72 34.22
C SER A 7 14.05 -15.56 34.91
N GLY A 8 14.19 -15.64 36.22
CA GLY A 8 14.94 -14.69 37.02
C GLY A 8 14.33 -13.30 37.08
N GLY A 9 15.08 -12.24 36.76
CA GLY A 9 14.64 -10.86 36.85
C GLY A 9 13.50 -10.48 35.89
N ASP A 10 13.23 -11.29 34.88
CA ASP A 10 12.18 -11.04 33.90
C ASP A 10 10.77 -11.44 34.42
N GLU A 11 10.71 -12.21 35.51
CA GLU A 11 9.42 -12.66 36.09
C GLU A 11 8.54 -11.52 36.61
N THR A 12 9.12 -10.36 36.85
CA THR A 12 8.42 -9.16 37.31
C THR A 12 8.11 -8.18 36.20
N THR A 13 8.58 -8.44 34.96
CA THR A 13 8.39 -7.55 33.82
C THR A 13 7.17 -7.99 33.01
N PRO A 14 6.12 -7.16 32.90
CA PRO A 14 4.96 -7.51 32.08
C PRO A 14 5.33 -7.67 30.60
N ILE A 15 4.87 -8.76 30.00
CA ILE A 15 4.96 -8.96 28.55
C ILE A 15 3.71 -8.36 27.93
N SER A 16 3.90 -7.43 26.99
CA SER A 16 2.80 -6.74 26.31
C SER A 16 2.58 -7.34 24.92
N PHE A 17 1.33 -7.62 24.61
CA PHE A 17 0.88 -8.02 23.29
C PHE A 17 -0.19 -7.04 22.80
N SER A 18 -0.10 -6.65 21.54
CA SER A 18 -1.16 -5.86 20.89
C SER A 18 -2.19 -6.80 20.28
N LEU A 19 -3.45 -6.63 20.66
CA LEU A 19 -4.58 -7.32 20.06
C LEU A 19 -5.33 -6.33 19.15
N SER A 20 -5.69 -6.76 17.96
CA SER A 20 -6.56 -5.96 17.11
C SER A 20 -7.96 -5.88 17.71
N ARG A 21 -8.61 -4.72 17.60
CA ARG A 21 -10.02 -4.56 17.95
C ARG A 21 -10.92 -5.58 17.23
N CYS A 22 -10.54 -6.03 16.05
CA CYS A 22 -11.25 -7.05 15.28
C CYS A 22 -11.24 -8.45 15.92
N ASN A 23 -10.40 -8.68 16.90
CA ASN A 23 -10.42 -9.91 17.69
C ASN A 23 -11.53 -9.91 18.75
N PHE A 24 -12.22 -8.78 18.94
CA PHE A 24 -13.31 -8.63 19.90
C PHE A 24 -14.63 -8.43 19.15
N VAL A 25 -15.69 -9.05 19.67
CA VAL A 25 -17.06 -8.89 19.18
C VAL A 25 -17.87 -8.10 20.18
N GLU A 26 -18.96 -7.50 19.72
CA GLU A 26 -19.94 -6.91 20.66
C GLU A 26 -20.54 -8.00 21.56
N GLY A 27 -20.58 -7.75 22.87
CA GLY A 27 -21.01 -8.72 23.86
C GLY A 27 -19.84 -9.43 24.56
N ALA A 28 -20.05 -10.69 24.93
CA ALA A 28 -19.07 -11.44 25.70
C ALA A 28 -17.90 -11.91 24.84
N ASN A 29 -16.69 -11.63 25.30
CA ASN A 29 -15.44 -12.12 24.70
C ASN A 29 -14.71 -12.97 25.75
N THR A 30 -14.07 -14.06 25.31
CA THR A 30 -13.29 -14.94 26.18
C THR A 30 -11.82 -14.80 25.86
N ILE A 31 -11.00 -14.53 26.87
CA ILE A 31 -9.56 -14.58 26.79
C ILE A 31 -9.10 -15.84 27.50
N ALA A 32 -8.45 -16.75 26.77
CA ALA A 32 -7.85 -17.94 27.33
C ALA A 32 -6.34 -17.75 27.44
N VAL A 33 -5.79 -18.09 28.59
CA VAL A 33 -4.34 -18.05 28.85
C VAL A 33 -3.91 -19.42 29.32
N GLU A 34 -2.89 -19.97 28.68
CA GLU A 34 -2.26 -21.22 29.05
C GLU A 34 -0.85 -20.93 29.59
N MET A 35 -0.56 -21.45 30.77
CA MET A 35 0.71 -21.25 31.43
C MET A 35 1.43 -22.60 31.56
N HIS A 36 2.68 -22.62 31.13
CA HIS A 36 3.52 -23.80 31.20
C HIS A 36 4.69 -23.55 32.14
N GLN A 37 4.91 -24.46 33.06
CA GLN A 37 6.13 -24.49 33.86
C GLN A 37 7.30 -25.06 33.02
N SER A 38 8.50 -24.59 33.26
CA SER A 38 9.70 -25.06 32.57
C SER A 38 10.02 -26.52 32.90
N ASP A 39 9.69 -26.97 34.11
CA ASP A 39 9.82 -28.35 34.55
C ASP A 39 8.86 -28.66 35.72
N ALA A 40 8.73 -29.95 36.04
CA ALA A 40 7.83 -30.45 37.08
C ALA A 40 8.21 -30.05 38.51
N THR A 41 9.40 -29.50 38.72
CA THR A 41 9.94 -29.09 40.03
C THR A 41 9.90 -27.58 40.25
N SER A 42 9.49 -26.81 39.25
CA SER A 42 9.30 -25.35 39.38
C SER A 42 8.26 -25.04 40.44
N SER A 43 8.64 -24.21 41.43
CA SER A 43 7.78 -23.89 42.59
C SER A 43 6.89 -22.67 42.37
N ASP A 44 7.17 -21.87 41.32
CA ASP A 44 6.60 -20.56 41.16
C ASP A 44 5.73 -20.49 39.91
N LEU A 45 4.45 -20.23 40.12
CA LEU A 45 3.47 -19.94 39.08
C LEU A 45 2.67 -18.69 39.48
N SER A 46 2.98 -17.57 38.84
CA SER A 46 2.22 -16.34 39.04
C SER A 46 1.62 -15.85 37.74
N PHE A 47 0.42 -15.33 37.81
CA PHE A 47 -0.29 -14.77 36.65
C PHE A 47 -0.95 -13.45 37.01
N ASN A 48 -0.66 -12.44 36.24
CA ASN A 48 -1.36 -11.16 36.30
C ASN A 48 -1.70 -10.73 34.86
N LEU A 49 -2.98 -10.49 34.60
CA LEU A 49 -3.46 -10.03 33.32
C LEU A 49 -4.04 -8.63 33.44
N GLN A 50 -3.54 -7.72 32.64
CA GLN A 50 -4.16 -6.41 32.45
C GLN A 50 -4.56 -6.24 30.98
N LEU A 51 -5.83 -6.01 30.73
CA LEU A 51 -6.34 -5.63 29.41
C LEU A 51 -6.54 -4.11 29.38
N LEU A 52 -5.78 -3.43 28.53
CA LEU A 52 -5.91 -2.00 28.30
C LEU A 52 -6.57 -1.78 26.95
N GLY A 53 -7.79 -1.24 26.94
CA GLY A 53 -8.47 -0.79 25.73
C GLY A 53 -8.13 0.69 25.46
N ASN A 54 -7.47 0.96 24.35
CA ASN A 54 -7.37 2.34 23.85
C ASN A 54 -8.60 2.61 22.97
N ILE A 55 -9.57 3.33 23.51
CA ILE A 55 -10.68 3.87 22.72
C ILE A 55 -10.11 5.09 22.02
N GLY A 56 -9.49 4.90 20.85
CA GLY A 56 -8.97 5.98 20.02
C GLY A 56 -10.09 6.96 19.68
N GLY A 57 -10.23 7.99 20.50
CA GLY A 57 -11.28 9.01 20.40
C GLY A 57 -10.79 10.27 19.73
N GLY A 58 -10.20 10.18 18.55
CA GLY A 58 -9.85 11.35 17.73
C GLY A 58 -10.64 11.35 16.42
N THR A 59 -10.92 12.53 15.87
CA THR A 59 -11.46 12.65 14.52
C THR A 59 -10.39 12.14 13.54
N PRO A 60 -10.71 11.17 12.68
CA PRO A 60 -9.77 10.69 11.69
C PRO A 60 -9.44 11.80 10.67
N VAL A 61 -8.17 11.99 10.38
CA VAL A 61 -7.67 12.85 9.32
C VAL A 61 -6.63 12.09 8.51
N ILE A 62 -6.53 12.40 7.23
CA ILE A 62 -5.55 11.77 6.36
C ILE A 62 -4.15 12.21 6.76
N SER A 63 -3.27 11.23 6.99
CA SER A 63 -1.85 11.44 7.24
C SER A 63 -0.96 10.99 6.07
N ARG A 64 -1.51 10.19 5.12
CA ARG A 64 -0.84 9.78 3.88
C ARG A 64 -1.90 9.47 2.81
N GLY A 65 -1.67 9.94 1.57
CA GLY A 65 -2.56 9.69 0.43
C GLY A 65 -3.75 10.64 0.36
N PRO A 66 -4.86 10.22 -0.26
CA PRO A 66 -5.09 8.94 -0.92
C PRO A 66 -4.24 8.74 -2.18
N TYR A 67 -4.03 7.48 -2.56
CA TYR A 67 -3.28 7.11 -3.75
C TYR A 67 -3.89 5.88 -4.43
N LEU A 68 -3.68 5.79 -5.75
CA LEU A 68 -4.35 4.84 -6.63
C LEU A 68 -3.42 3.70 -7.02
N GLN A 69 -3.86 2.45 -6.88
CA GLN A 69 -3.08 1.26 -7.18
C GLN A 69 -3.89 0.17 -7.86
N SER A 70 -3.21 -0.81 -8.46
CA SER A 70 -3.80 -2.00 -9.10
C SER A 70 -4.99 -1.68 -10.00
N GLY A 71 -4.88 -0.58 -10.79
CA GLY A 71 -5.94 -0.19 -11.70
C GLY A 71 -6.10 -1.17 -12.86
N SER A 72 -7.34 -1.54 -13.17
CA SER A 72 -7.71 -2.37 -14.30
C SER A 72 -8.76 -1.70 -15.19
N GLN A 73 -9.33 -2.43 -16.13
CA GLN A 73 -10.47 -1.97 -16.93
C GLN A 73 -11.73 -1.75 -16.08
N THR A 74 -11.89 -2.53 -15.01
CA THR A 74 -13.14 -2.60 -14.24
C THR A 74 -12.97 -2.45 -12.74
N SER A 75 -11.76 -2.16 -12.28
CA SER A 75 -11.45 -2.01 -10.86
C SER A 75 -10.33 -1.03 -10.59
N ILE A 76 -10.27 -0.56 -9.34
CA ILE A 76 -9.19 0.26 -8.79
C ILE A 76 -9.07 0.01 -7.30
N THR A 77 -7.86 -0.02 -6.78
CA THR A 77 -7.61 0.00 -5.34
C THR A 77 -7.21 1.41 -4.92
N ILE A 78 -7.89 1.94 -3.92
CA ILE A 78 -7.59 3.24 -3.32
C ILE A 78 -7.07 3.00 -1.91
N ARG A 79 -5.90 3.57 -1.63
CA ARG A 79 -5.25 3.45 -0.32
C ARG A 79 -5.03 4.81 0.30
N TRP A 80 -5.09 4.86 1.62
CA TRP A 80 -4.75 6.04 2.42
C TRP A 80 -4.38 5.63 3.84
N ARG A 81 -3.78 6.56 4.59
CA ARG A 81 -3.50 6.39 6.02
C ARG A 81 -4.19 7.49 6.82
N THR A 82 -4.71 7.15 7.98
CA THR A 82 -5.26 8.11 8.96
C THR A 82 -4.39 8.19 10.20
N ASN A 83 -4.54 9.29 10.95
CA ASN A 83 -3.84 9.51 12.22
C ASN A 83 -4.37 8.64 13.36
N VAL A 84 -5.64 8.24 13.29
CA VAL A 84 -6.30 7.35 14.25
C VAL A 84 -7.04 6.25 13.51
N ALA A 85 -7.20 5.10 14.14
CA ALA A 85 -7.88 3.97 13.53
C ALA A 85 -9.37 4.24 13.34
N CYS A 86 -9.87 4.02 12.12
CA CYS A 86 -11.29 4.06 11.77
C CYS A 86 -11.60 2.97 10.74
N ASN A 87 -12.88 2.74 10.46
CA ASN A 87 -13.29 1.91 9.33
C ASN A 87 -13.40 2.81 8.09
N GLY A 88 -12.70 2.46 7.05
CA GLY A 88 -12.68 3.23 5.81
C GLY A 88 -13.81 2.87 4.85
N ARG A 89 -14.20 3.85 4.04
CA ARG A 89 -15.17 3.73 2.94
C ARG A 89 -14.66 4.50 1.73
N VAL A 90 -14.91 3.98 0.55
CA VAL A 90 -14.68 4.66 -0.73
C VAL A 90 -15.95 4.62 -1.56
N GLU A 91 -16.29 5.77 -2.11
CA GLU A 91 -17.40 5.93 -3.05
C GLU A 91 -16.91 6.59 -4.32
N VAL A 92 -17.46 6.18 -5.49
CA VAL A 92 -17.07 6.70 -6.80
C VAL A 92 -18.28 7.04 -7.65
N GLY A 93 -18.09 7.98 -8.57
CA GLY A 93 -19.11 8.38 -9.53
C GLY A 93 -18.51 9.11 -10.72
N THR A 94 -19.22 9.18 -11.83
CA THR A 94 -18.78 9.88 -13.04
C THR A 94 -18.94 11.39 -12.96
N VAL A 95 -19.63 11.88 -11.95
CA VAL A 95 -19.84 13.30 -11.67
C VAL A 95 -19.34 13.61 -10.27
N LEU A 96 -18.56 14.69 -10.15
CA LEU A 96 -18.05 15.16 -8.86
C LEU A 96 -19.21 15.42 -7.88
N GLY A 97 -19.11 14.84 -6.68
CA GLY A 97 -20.13 14.96 -5.63
C GLY A 97 -21.36 14.06 -5.82
N ALA A 98 -21.47 13.33 -6.93
CA ALA A 98 -22.54 12.36 -7.18
C ALA A 98 -21.94 10.94 -7.27
N TYR A 99 -21.73 10.34 -6.11
CA TYR A 99 -21.12 9.01 -6.00
C TYR A 99 -22.21 7.94 -5.96
N THR A 100 -22.18 7.01 -6.90
CA THR A 100 -23.24 6.00 -7.11
C THR A 100 -22.76 4.57 -6.95
N ILE A 101 -21.46 4.38 -6.82
CA ILE A 101 -20.83 3.07 -6.63
C ILE A 101 -19.99 3.16 -5.36
N ALA A 102 -20.15 2.20 -4.45
CA ALA A 102 -19.36 2.09 -3.23
C ALA A 102 -18.54 0.81 -3.27
N GLY A 103 -17.33 0.87 -2.74
CA GLY A 103 -16.55 -0.29 -2.38
C GLY A 103 -17.08 -0.97 -1.12
N PRO A 104 -16.55 -2.14 -0.77
CA PRO A 104 -16.84 -2.75 0.51
C PRO A 104 -16.31 -1.86 1.64
N ASP A 105 -17.14 -1.65 2.67
CA ASP A 105 -16.69 -1.00 3.89
C ASP A 105 -15.66 -1.88 4.60
N GLU A 106 -14.62 -1.24 5.13
CA GLU A 106 -13.69 -1.96 5.99
C GLU A 106 -14.41 -2.40 7.27
N SER A 107 -14.29 -3.68 7.60
CA SER A 107 -14.95 -4.28 8.76
C SER A 107 -14.22 -4.00 10.07
N CYS A 108 -12.96 -3.58 10.01
CA CYS A 108 -12.09 -3.39 11.17
C CYS A 108 -11.43 -2.02 11.15
N PRO A 109 -11.44 -1.30 12.29
CA PRO A 109 -10.70 -0.05 12.39
C PRO A 109 -9.21 -0.25 12.19
N THR A 110 -8.65 0.50 11.26
CA THR A 110 -7.22 0.51 10.94
C THR A 110 -6.76 1.94 10.70
N THR A 111 -5.46 2.16 10.72
CA THR A 111 -4.87 3.41 10.23
C THR A 111 -4.38 3.27 8.78
N GLU A 112 -4.14 2.04 8.29
CA GLU A 112 -3.78 1.76 6.92
C GLU A 112 -5.00 1.22 6.18
N HIS A 113 -5.52 1.99 5.25
CA HIS A 113 -6.74 1.70 4.52
C HIS A 113 -6.45 1.18 3.12
N SER A 114 -7.25 0.21 2.67
CA SER A 114 -7.15 -0.36 1.32
C SER A 114 -8.52 -0.85 0.86
N VAL A 115 -9.16 -0.10 -0.01
CA VAL A 115 -10.49 -0.44 -0.54
C VAL A 115 -10.42 -0.60 -2.05
N THR A 116 -10.87 -1.75 -2.54
CA THR A 116 -10.96 -2.04 -3.98
C THR A 116 -12.39 -1.86 -4.48
N ILE A 117 -12.55 -0.99 -5.45
CA ILE A 117 -13.81 -0.79 -6.18
C ILE A 117 -13.80 -1.68 -7.42
N THR A 118 -14.89 -2.36 -7.66
CA THR A 118 -15.09 -3.25 -8.83
C THR A 118 -16.36 -2.87 -9.59
N GLY A 119 -16.59 -3.50 -10.75
CA GLY A 119 -17.79 -3.26 -11.54
C GLY A 119 -17.79 -1.92 -12.30
N LEU A 120 -16.61 -1.34 -12.49
CA LEU A 120 -16.44 -0.09 -13.22
C LEU A 120 -16.52 -0.31 -14.74
N VAL A 121 -16.84 0.75 -15.47
CA VAL A 121 -16.83 0.75 -16.94
C VAL A 121 -15.43 1.07 -17.45
N PRO A 122 -14.91 0.35 -18.46
CA PRO A 122 -13.61 0.64 -19.05
C PRO A 122 -13.49 2.04 -19.63
N ASP A 123 -12.29 2.59 -19.68
CA ASP A 123 -11.94 3.90 -20.24
C ASP A 123 -12.83 5.07 -19.75
N THR A 124 -13.29 5.01 -18.52
CA THR A 124 -14.24 5.94 -17.93
C THR A 124 -13.58 6.72 -16.80
N LYS A 125 -13.78 8.05 -16.77
CA LYS A 125 -13.34 8.92 -15.67
C LYS A 125 -14.32 8.83 -14.53
N TYR A 126 -13.79 8.54 -13.34
CA TYR A 126 -14.53 8.54 -12.07
C TYR A 126 -13.89 9.52 -11.10
N TYR A 127 -14.71 10.26 -10.39
CA TYR A 127 -14.35 10.98 -9.18
C TYR A 127 -14.56 10.06 -7.99
N TYR A 128 -13.78 10.24 -6.92
CA TYR A 128 -13.92 9.42 -5.72
C TYR A 128 -13.84 10.25 -4.44
N GLN A 129 -14.42 9.71 -3.39
CA GLN A 129 -14.37 10.21 -2.04
C GLN A 129 -13.90 9.11 -1.11
N VAL A 130 -13.02 9.46 -0.17
CA VAL A 130 -12.66 8.60 0.96
C VAL A 130 -13.27 9.17 2.23
N SER A 131 -13.87 8.31 3.04
CA SER A 131 -14.56 8.67 4.28
C SER A 131 -14.38 7.59 5.33
N ALA A 132 -14.69 7.92 6.57
CA ALA A 132 -14.95 6.90 7.59
C ALA A 132 -16.40 6.41 7.46
N THR A 133 -16.68 5.19 7.93
CA THR A 133 -18.02 4.58 7.84
C THR A 133 -19.06 5.28 8.71
N ASP A 134 -18.64 6.13 9.64
CA ASP A 134 -19.52 6.99 10.42
C ASP A 134 -20.07 8.21 9.66
N GLY A 135 -19.64 8.37 8.40
CA GLY A 135 -20.01 9.48 7.52
C GLY A 135 -19.02 10.65 7.51
N THR A 136 -17.94 10.59 8.29
CA THR A 136 -16.90 11.62 8.27
C THR A 136 -16.15 11.59 6.94
N VAL A 137 -16.34 12.61 6.11
CA VAL A 137 -15.60 12.78 4.84
C VAL A 137 -14.16 13.17 5.15
N LEU A 138 -13.22 12.40 4.63
CA LEU A 138 -11.79 12.63 4.81
C LEU A 138 -11.19 13.42 3.63
N GLN A 139 -11.56 13.03 2.41
CA GLN A 139 -11.15 13.73 1.18
C GLN A 139 -12.03 13.35 0.00
N GLY A 140 -12.30 14.31 -0.91
CA GLY A 140 -13.13 14.09 -2.10
C GLY A 140 -13.31 15.41 -2.87
N ASP A 141 -12.20 15.94 -3.43
CA ASP A 141 -12.20 17.17 -4.23
C ASP A 141 -12.13 16.88 -5.74
N ALA A 142 -12.02 17.91 -6.56
CA ALA A 142 -11.96 17.79 -8.02
C ALA A 142 -10.69 17.06 -8.52
N ASP A 143 -9.66 16.98 -7.70
CA ASP A 143 -8.41 16.27 -8.02
C ASP A 143 -8.46 14.80 -7.60
N ASN A 144 -9.45 14.40 -6.82
CA ASN A 144 -9.71 13.01 -6.48
C ASN A 144 -10.45 12.30 -7.62
N TYR A 145 -9.74 11.91 -8.67
CA TYR A 145 -10.30 11.18 -9.80
C TYR A 145 -9.31 10.14 -10.34
N PHE A 146 -9.84 9.22 -11.12
CA PHE A 146 -9.05 8.29 -11.93
C PHE A 146 -9.78 7.98 -13.24
N ARG A 147 -9.06 7.40 -14.18
CA ARG A 147 -9.66 6.77 -15.36
C ARG A 147 -9.33 5.29 -15.33
N THR A 148 -10.34 4.44 -15.51
CA THR A 148 -10.15 3.00 -15.68
C THR A 148 -9.32 2.71 -16.94
N ASN A 149 -8.60 1.60 -16.96
CA ASN A 149 -7.80 1.25 -18.12
C ASN A 149 -8.70 1.06 -19.36
N PRO A 150 -8.24 1.47 -20.54
CA PRO A 150 -8.99 1.21 -21.77
C PRO A 150 -8.97 -0.28 -22.10
N PRO A 151 -9.94 -0.78 -22.88
CA PRO A 151 -9.95 -2.17 -23.33
C PRO A 151 -8.79 -2.46 -24.27
N GLU A 152 -8.46 -3.74 -24.40
CA GLU A 152 -7.65 -4.22 -25.51
C GLU A 152 -8.23 -3.72 -26.83
N ASN A 153 -7.60 -3.56 -27.87
CA ASN A 153 -8.07 -2.98 -29.12
C ASN A 153 -8.41 -1.48 -29.10
N THR A 154 -8.07 -0.78 -28.02
CA THR A 154 -8.24 0.66 -28.00
C THR A 154 -7.40 1.35 -29.08
N THR A 155 -7.98 2.35 -29.73
CA THR A 155 -7.24 3.26 -30.62
C THR A 155 -6.82 4.55 -29.91
N ARG A 156 -7.17 4.69 -28.63
CA ARG A 156 -6.80 5.82 -27.80
C ARG A 156 -5.29 5.79 -27.52
N LYS A 157 -4.67 6.97 -27.53
CA LYS A 157 -3.27 7.10 -27.12
C LYS A 157 -3.12 6.73 -25.62
N ILE A 158 -2.26 5.76 -25.35
CA ILE A 158 -1.84 5.41 -23.98
C ILE A 158 -0.70 6.34 -23.57
N ARG A 159 -0.79 6.91 -22.39
CA ARG A 159 0.24 7.77 -21.79
C ARG A 159 0.79 7.13 -20.54
N VAL A 160 2.11 6.99 -20.50
CA VAL A 160 2.83 6.45 -19.36
C VAL A 160 3.86 7.47 -18.91
N VAL A 161 3.98 7.66 -17.62
CA VAL A 161 5.08 8.40 -17.00
C VAL A 161 5.89 7.46 -16.14
N ALA A 162 7.21 7.63 -16.13
CA ALA A 162 8.10 6.82 -15.30
C ALA A 162 9.05 7.73 -14.52
N PHE A 163 9.15 7.51 -13.21
CA PHE A 163 10.09 8.18 -12.34
C PHE A 163 10.95 7.13 -11.64
N GLY A 164 12.26 7.37 -11.59
CA GLY A 164 13.19 6.64 -10.75
C GLY A 164 13.81 7.57 -9.71
N ASP A 165 14.32 7.04 -8.61
CA ASP A 165 15.01 7.81 -7.56
C ASP A 165 14.18 9.01 -7.03
N CYS A 166 12.87 8.86 -6.99
CA CYS A 166 11.96 9.98 -6.81
C CYS A 166 11.62 10.29 -5.35
N GLY A 167 12.18 9.54 -4.39
CA GLY A 167 11.89 9.70 -2.96
C GLY A 167 13.07 10.24 -2.15
N ARG A 168 13.82 11.23 -2.66
CA ARG A 168 14.98 11.78 -1.95
C ARG A 168 14.62 12.80 -0.86
N GLY A 169 13.46 13.43 -0.96
CA GLY A 169 13.02 14.48 -0.04
C GLY A 169 13.91 15.74 -0.07
N ASN A 170 13.31 16.89 0.19
CA ASN A 170 14.00 18.18 0.28
C ASN A 170 15.05 18.46 -0.82
N SER A 171 14.81 17.98 -2.02
CA SER A 171 15.65 18.17 -3.17
C SER A 171 14.96 19.14 -4.13
N ALA A 172 15.57 20.30 -4.36
CA ALA A 172 15.07 21.26 -5.35
C ALA A 172 14.80 20.58 -6.70
N TYR A 173 15.62 19.60 -7.07
CA TYR A 173 15.44 18.85 -8.32
C TYR A 173 14.16 17.99 -8.34
N GLN A 174 13.75 17.42 -7.22
CA GLN A 174 12.52 16.66 -7.12
C GLN A 174 11.30 17.56 -7.28
N ASP A 175 11.30 18.69 -6.59
CA ASP A 175 10.24 19.71 -6.67
C ASP A 175 10.16 20.34 -8.07
N ASP A 176 11.31 20.69 -8.65
CA ASP A 176 11.39 21.24 -10.00
C ASP A 176 10.89 20.22 -11.07
N ASN A 177 11.26 18.95 -10.94
CA ASN A 177 10.76 17.90 -11.82
C ASN A 177 9.25 17.73 -11.72
N LEU A 178 8.70 17.74 -10.52
CA LEU A 178 7.26 17.68 -10.30
C LEU A 178 6.55 18.90 -10.89
N ALA A 179 7.09 20.10 -10.66
CA ALA A 179 6.53 21.35 -11.20
C ALA A 179 6.54 21.37 -12.72
N ASN A 180 7.66 20.98 -13.34
CA ASN A 180 7.80 20.89 -14.80
C ASN A 180 6.86 19.84 -15.38
N TYR A 181 6.72 18.68 -14.74
CA TYR A 181 5.79 17.64 -15.16
C TYR A 181 4.34 18.14 -15.11
N ARG A 182 3.91 18.79 -14.03
CA ARG A 182 2.57 19.37 -13.90
C ARG A 182 2.30 20.44 -14.95
N ASN A 183 3.29 21.32 -15.21
CA ASN A 183 3.20 22.31 -16.26
C ASN A 183 3.05 21.67 -17.64
N TYR A 184 3.77 20.59 -17.91
CA TYR A 184 3.62 19.82 -19.14
C TYR A 184 2.21 19.25 -19.31
N LEU A 185 1.64 18.66 -18.26
CA LEU A 185 0.27 18.16 -18.31
C LEU A 185 -0.74 19.28 -18.59
N ALA A 186 -0.63 20.38 -17.87
CA ALA A 186 -1.55 21.53 -18.02
C ALA A 186 -1.45 22.15 -19.42
N THR A 187 -0.23 22.38 -19.92
CA THR A 187 0.00 22.98 -21.25
C THR A 187 -0.54 22.12 -22.39
N ASN A 188 -0.53 20.80 -22.23
CA ASN A 188 -0.98 19.87 -23.25
C ASN A 188 -2.44 19.39 -23.04
N GLY A 189 -3.16 19.90 -22.03
CA GLY A 189 -4.53 19.51 -21.72
C GLY A 189 -4.64 18.02 -21.37
N ILE A 190 -3.63 17.49 -20.66
CA ILE A 190 -3.62 16.10 -20.22
C ILE A 190 -4.06 16.05 -18.76
N ASP A 191 -5.12 15.31 -18.46
CA ASP A 191 -5.62 15.13 -17.09
C ASP A 191 -4.58 14.37 -16.24
N ALA A 192 -4.48 13.06 -16.46
CA ALA A 192 -3.52 12.17 -15.81
C ALA A 192 -3.06 11.11 -16.82
N PRO A 193 -1.85 10.52 -16.64
CA PRO A 193 -1.41 9.39 -17.43
C PRO A 193 -2.23 8.13 -17.11
N ASP A 194 -2.18 7.17 -18.00
CA ASP A 194 -2.81 5.88 -17.81
C ASP A 194 -2.07 5.00 -16.79
N ALA A 195 -0.77 5.22 -16.67
CA ALA A 195 0.08 4.57 -15.67
C ALA A 195 1.22 5.49 -15.23
N TRP A 196 1.54 5.45 -13.94
CA TRP A 196 2.74 6.02 -13.36
C TRP A 196 3.61 4.89 -12.83
N ILE A 197 4.74 4.68 -13.49
CA ILE A 197 5.70 3.63 -13.14
C ILE A 197 6.78 4.24 -12.23
N LEU A 198 7.04 3.57 -11.12
CA LEU A 198 8.17 3.88 -10.25
C LEU A 198 9.28 2.86 -10.50
N LEU A 199 10.47 3.35 -10.84
CA LEU A 199 11.60 2.52 -11.27
C LEU A 199 12.53 2.09 -10.13
N GLY A 200 12.05 2.15 -8.90
CA GLY A 200 12.81 1.83 -7.70
C GLY A 200 13.41 3.05 -7.02
N ASP A 201 13.95 2.82 -5.83
CA ASP A 201 14.47 3.83 -4.92
C ASP A 201 13.39 4.90 -4.59
N ASN A 202 12.26 4.39 -4.14
CA ASN A 202 11.06 5.19 -3.91
C ASN A 202 11.13 6.01 -2.61
N ALA A 203 12.04 5.65 -1.69
CA ALA A 203 12.29 6.42 -0.47
C ALA A 203 13.74 6.27 0.00
N TYR A 204 14.44 7.36 0.14
CA TYR A 204 15.83 7.43 0.58
C TYR A 204 15.92 7.83 2.07
N ASN A 205 16.96 7.31 2.81
CA ASN A 205 18.07 6.47 2.29
C ASN A 205 17.84 4.97 2.51
N SER A 206 16.82 4.56 3.29
CA SER A 206 16.68 3.20 3.81
C SER A 206 15.28 2.63 3.64
N GLY A 207 14.40 3.29 2.88
CA GLY A 207 13.04 2.83 2.61
C GLY A 207 12.19 2.70 3.89
N THR A 208 12.49 3.50 4.91
CA THR A 208 11.71 3.51 6.14
C THR A 208 10.33 4.12 5.93
N ASP A 209 9.36 3.79 6.79
CA ASP A 209 8.01 4.35 6.71
C ASP A 209 8.00 5.88 6.82
N VAL A 210 8.89 6.42 7.64
CA VAL A 210 9.06 7.88 7.80
C VAL A 210 9.60 8.51 6.52
N GLU A 211 10.57 7.88 5.86
CA GLU A 211 11.12 8.36 4.59
C GLU A 211 10.07 8.31 3.48
N TYR A 212 9.30 7.23 3.38
CA TYR A 212 8.15 7.19 2.47
C TYR A 212 7.18 8.33 2.74
N THR A 213 6.80 8.53 4.01
CA THR A 213 5.86 9.59 4.38
C THR A 213 6.36 10.97 3.98
N ASN A 214 7.61 11.29 4.30
CA ASN A 214 8.15 12.63 4.11
C ASN A 214 8.67 12.86 2.69
N ASN A 215 9.39 11.89 2.13
CA ASN A 215 10.20 12.10 0.94
C ASN A 215 9.46 11.71 -0.35
N PHE A 216 8.42 10.87 -0.26
CA PHE A 216 7.58 10.49 -1.38
C PHE A 216 6.16 11.04 -1.23
N PHE A 217 5.41 10.61 -0.23
CA PHE A 217 4.02 11.01 -0.05
C PHE A 217 3.87 12.49 0.27
N GLY A 218 4.78 13.07 1.04
CA GLY A 218 4.79 14.50 1.37
C GLY A 218 4.98 15.39 0.14
N ILE A 219 5.72 14.93 -0.86
CA ILE A 219 5.99 15.67 -2.10
C ILE A 219 4.85 15.49 -3.11
N TYR A 220 4.43 14.24 -3.36
CA TYR A 220 3.48 13.93 -4.43
C TYR A 220 2.01 13.86 -3.96
N GLY A 221 1.75 13.73 -2.65
CA GLY A 221 0.43 13.42 -2.08
C GLY A 221 -0.66 14.41 -2.45
N ASN A 222 -0.44 15.68 -2.25
CA ASN A 222 -1.40 16.73 -2.59
C ASN A 222 -1.35 17.17 -4.06
N ASN A 223 -0.60 16.48 -4.89
CA ASN A 223 -0.39 16.82 -6.29
C ASN A 223 -0.94 15.72 -7.20
N ILE A 224 -0.09 14.75 -7.52
CA ILE A 224 -0.39 13.76 -8.57
C ILE A 224 -0.85 12.40 -8.02
N LEU A 225 -0.59 12.08 -6.75
CA LEU A 225 -0.98 10.78 -6.17
C LEU A 225 -2.50 10.54 -6.17
N LYS A 226 -3.30 11.59 -6.07
CA LYS A 226 -4.76 11.52 -6.07
C LYS A 226 -5.36 11.00 -7.38
N ASN A 227 -4.65 11.14 -8.50
CA ASN A 227 -5.19 10.87 -9.83
C ASN A 227 -4.26 10.07 -10.76
N HIS A 228 -3.07 9.71 -10.30
CA HIS A 228 -2.14 8.87 -11.06
C HIS A 228 -2.10 7.46 -10.49
N LYS A 229 -2.39 6.46 -11.31
CA LYS A 229 -2.31 5.05 -10.91
C LYS A 229 -0.86 4.61 -10.81
N LEU A 230 -0.42 4.24 -9.61
CA LEU A 230 0.94 3.85 -9.29
C LEU A 230 1.21 2.37 -9.57
N TYR A 231 2.32 2.11 -10.24
CA TYR A 231 2.88 0.78 -10.46
C TYR A 231 4.35 0.78 -10.03
N PRO A 232 4.63 0.54 -8.75
CA PRO A 232 5.97 0.65 -8.18
C PRO A 232 6.81 -0.61 -8.40
N ALA A 233 8.09 -0.45 -8.72
CA ALA A 233 9.12 -1.46 -8.51
C ALA A 233 9.95 -1.09 -7.28
N PRO A 234 10.49 -2.05 -6.50
CA PRO A 234 11.44 -1.77 -5.44
C PRO A 234 12.86 -1.58 -6.00
N GLY A 235 13.63 -0.70 -5.39
CA GLY A 235 15.06 -0.54 -5.59
C GLY A 235 15.87 -0.94 -4.35
N ASN A 236 17.18 -0.79 -4.39
CA ASN A 236 18.03 -1.19 -3.27
C ASN A 236 17.76 -0.35 -2.00
N HIS A 237 17.40 0.93 -2.14
CA HIS A 237 17.05 1.78 -1.00
C HIS A 237 15.72 1.38 -0.35
N ASP A 238 14.76 0.87 -1.12
CA ASP A 238 13.50 0.33 -0.58
C ASP A 238 13.73 -0.91 0.30
N TYR A 239 14.83 -1.63 0.09
CA TYR A 239 15.33 -2.71 0.94
C TYR A 239 16.31 -2.24 2.04
N GLY A 240 16.54 -0.93 2.18
CA GLY A 240 17.51 -0.36 3.11
C GLY A 240 18.94 -0.83 2.84
N ASN A 241 19.28 -1.18 1.60
CA ASN A 241 20.57 -1.75 1.20
C ASN A 241 20.97 -3.01 2.00
N SER A 242 20.00 -3.77 2.50
CA SER A 242 20.20 -4.88 3.43
C SER A 242 19.87 -6.24 2.81
N SER A 243 20.82 -7.16 2.85
CA SER A 243 20.60 -8.55 2.42
C SER A 243 19.55 -9.29 3.26
N ALA A 244 19.46 -8.98 4.55
CA ALA A 244 18.45 -9.56 5.44
C ALA A 244 17.03 -9.11 5.03
N ASN A 245 16.88 -7.86 4.63
CA ASN A 245 15.59 -7.31 4.19
C ASN A 245 15.13 -7.90 2.85
N LYS A 246 16.06 -8.22 1.94
CA LYS A 246 15.73 -8.93 0.71
C LYS A 246 15.01 -10.25 0.97
N ALA A 247 15.53 -11.02 1.93
CA ALA A 247 14.99 -12.35 2.28
C ALA A 247 13.67 -12.25 3.06
N SER A 248 13.58 -11.30 4.00
CA SER A 248 12.40 -11.17 4.88
C SER A 248 11.19 -10.56 4.21
N ARG A 249 11.37 -9.71 3.18
CA ARG A 249 10.33 -8.94 2.50
C ARG A 249 9.39 -8.21 3.48
N SER A 250 9.94 -7.75 4.60
CA SER A 250 9.19 -7.08 5.67
C SER A 250 9.34 -5.56 5.64
N MET A 251 9.92 -5.02 4.57
CA MET A 251 10.13 -3.58 4.43
C MET A 251 8.82 -2.82 4.22
N PRO A 252 8.77 -1.53 4.59
CA PRO A 252 7.58 -0.69 4.41
C PRO A 252 7.00 -0.70 3.00
N TYR A 253 7.82 -0.85 1.96
CA TYR A 253 7.36 -1.03 0.58
C TYR A 253 6.23 -2.07 0.48
N HIS A 254 6.40 -3.24 1.11
CA HIS A 254 5.44 -4.34 1.02
C HIS A 254 4.13 -4.09 1.78
N SER A 255 4.12 -3.19 2.76
CA SER A 255 2.90 -2.79 3.48
C SER A 255 2.21 -1.57 2.87
N ILE A 256 2.99 -0.69 2.24
CA ILE A 256 2.51 0.56 1.63
C ILE A 256 1.85 0.30 0.29
N PHE A 257 2.46 -0.53 -0.57
CA PHE A 257 1.99 -0.70 -1.93
C PHE A 257 1.16 -1.99 -2.10
N THR A 258 0.08 -1.86 -2.86
CA THR A 258 -0.74 -2.97 -3.36
C THR A 258 -0.54 -3.07 -4.86
N VAL A 259 0.03 -4.16 -5.32
CA VAL A 259 0.30 -4.40 -6.74
C VAL A 259 -0.53 -5.58 -7.25
N PRO A 260 -0.76 -5.72 -8.55
CA PRO A 260 -1.61 -6.79 -9.10
C PRO A 260 -0.86 -8.14 -9.14
N GLN A 261 -0.44 -8.63 -7.98
CA GLN A 261 0.35 -9.86 -7.84
C GLN A 261 -0.39 -11.13 -8.21
N ASN A 262 -1.74 -11.10 -8.23
CA ASN A 262 -2.58 -12.24 -8.59
C ASN A 262 -3.19 -12.10 -10.00
N GLY A 263 -2.68 -11.17 -10.81
CA GLY A 263 -3.19 -10.90 -12.16
C GLY A 263 -4.43 -10.04 -12.22
N GLU A 264 -4.76 -9.29 -11.16
CA GLU A 264 -6.00 -8.50 -11.02
C GLU A 264 -6.13 -7.38 -12.07
N ALA A 265 -5.00 -6.97 -12.65
CA ALA A 265 -4.95 -5.93 -13.68
C ALA A 265 -4.67 -6.46 -15.09
N GLY A 266 -5.02 -7.71 -15.39
CA GLY A 266 -4.89 -8.33 -16.72
C GLY A 266 -3.55 -9.05 -16.97
N GLY A 267 -2.62 -8.97 -16.03
CA GLY A 267 -1.31 -9.62 -16.13
C GLY A 267 -1.32 -11.08 -15.68
N VAL A 268 -0.15 -11.67 -15.60
CA VAL A 268 0.08 -13.04 -15.13
C VAL A 268 0.30 -13.02 -13.61
N PRO A 269 -0.35 -13.90 -12.82
CA PRO A 269 -0.11 -14.01 -11.39
C PRO A 269 1.36 -14.33 -11.06
N SER A 270 2.01 -13.47 -10.31
CA SER A 270 3.34 -13.72 -9.76
C SER A 270 3.30 -14.27 -8.34
N ASN A 271 2.24 -13.93 -7.60
CA ASN A 271 2.09 -14.13 -6.16
C ASN A 271 3.13 -13.36 -5.32
N TYR A 272 3.78 -12.36 -5.90
CA TYR A 272 4.80 -11.54 -5.26
C TYR A 272 4.53 -10.04 -5.47
N GLN A 273 4.80 -9.24 -4.44
CA GLN A 273 4.64 -7.79 -4.53
C GLN A 273 5.82 -7.08 -5.19
N ASN A 274 6.97 -7.71 -5.22
CA ASN A 274 8.19 -7.11 -5.74
C ASN A 274 8.38 -7.30 -7.26
N PHE A 275 7.64 -8.20 -7.89
CA PHE A 275 7.55 -8.30 -9.34
C PHE A 275 6.16 -8.79 -9.78
N TYR A 276 5.64 -8.22 -10.85
CA TYR A 276 4.28 -8.48 -11.31
C TYR A 276 4.10 -7.99 -12.76
N SER A 277 2.98 -8.32 -13.37
CA SER A 277 2.61 -7.79 -14.67
C SER A 277 1.18 -7.24 -14.69
N TYR A 278 0.91 -6.36 -15.65
CA TYR A 278 -0.40 -5.73 -15.81
C TYR A 278 -0.59 -5.20 -17.23
N ASP A 279 -1.85 -4.96 -17.61
CA ASP A 279 -2.23 -4.47 -18.93
C ASP A 279 -2.83 -3.07 -18.86
N VAL A 280 -2.42 -2.23 -19.82
CA VAL A 280 -3.07 -0.95 -20.08
C VAL A 280 -3.37 -0.87 -21.57
N GLY A 281 -4.61 -1.13 -21.94
CA GLY A 281 -5.02 -1.23 -23.32
C GLY A 281 -4.25 -2.34 -24.06
N ASN A 282 -3.52 -1.97 -25.10
CA ASN A 282 -2.75 -2.91 -25.94
C ASN A 282 -1.32 -3.15 -25.43
N ILE A 283 -0.96 -2.66 -24.25
CA ILE A 283 0.40 -2.74 -23.74
C ILE A 283 0.42 -3.64 -22.51
N HIS A 284 1.24 -4.68 -22.57
CA HIS A 284 1.56 -5.52 -21.41
C HIS A 284 2.82 -5.02 -20.75
N PHE A 285 2.76 -4.77 -19.43
CA PHE A 285 3.86 -4.27 -18.62
C PHE A 285 4.39 -5.38 -17.71
N LEU A 286 5.71 -5.46 -17.61
CA LEU A 286 6.41 -6.29 -16.66
C LEU A 286 7.18 -5.39 -15.69
N SER A 287 6.86 -5.47 -14.40
CA SER A 287 7.60 -4.85 -13.33
C SER A 287 8.51 -5.89 -12.69
N LEU A 288 9.81 -5.69 -12.74
CA LEU A 288 10.80 -6.64 -12.27
C LEU A 288 11.59 -6.06 -11.10
N ASP A 289 11.87 -6.89 -10.12
CA ASP A 289 12.77 -6.56 -9.01
C ASP A 289 14.20 -6.94 -9.41
N SER A 290 15.02 -5.94 -9.67
CA SER A 290 16.44 -6.13 -10.05
C SER A 290 17.40 -6.23 -8.86
N TYR A 291 16.89 -6.10 -7.63
CA TYR A 291 17.71 -6.11 -6.41
C TYR A 291 17.35 -7.22 -5.42
N GLY A 292 16.11 -7.69 -5.41
CA GLY A 292 15.62 -8.74 -4.50
C GLY A 292 16.35 -10.08 -4.64
N THR A 293 15.96 -11.04 -3.81
CA THR A 293 16.55 -12.39 -3.84
C THR A 293 16.25 -13.17 -5.10
N GLU A 294 15.14 -12.84 -5.77
CA GLU A 294 14.71 -13.48 -7.02
C GLU A 294 15.53 -13.03 -8.21
N ALA A 295 16.21 -11.90 -8.11
CA ALA A 295 17.01 -11.28 -9.16
C ALA A 295 18.51 -11.46 -8.97
N ASP A 296 18.94 -12.52 -8.27
CA ASP A 296 20.37 -12.85 -8.21
C ASP A 296 20.92 -12.99 -9.64
N LEU A 297 21.98 -12.24 -9.92
CA LEU A 297 22.60 -12.17 -11.23
C LEU A 297 22.99 -13.55 -11.79
N THR A 298 23.48 -14.45 -10.92
CA THR A 298 23.83 -15.81 -11.32
C THR A 298 22.61 -16.64 -11.66
N SER A 299 21.49 -16.45 -10.96
CA SER A 299 20.24 -17.16 -11.24
C SER A 299 19.49 -16.61 -12.45
N MET A 300 19.77 -15.37 -12.86
CA MET A 300 19.21 -14.74 -14.07
C MET A 300 19.94 -15.16 -15.36
N LEU A 301 21.11 -15.79 -15.28
CA LEU A 301 21.83 -16.31 -16.45
C LEU A 301 21.04 -17.48 -17.10
N PRO A 302 21.28 -17.77 -18.41
CA PRO A 302 20.55 -18.83 -19.13
C PRO A 302 20.54 -20.20 -18.46
N ALA A 303 21.62 -20.54 -17.74
CA ALA A 303 21.73 -21.82 -17.01
C ALA A 303 21.17 -21.74 -15.56
N GLY A 304 20.84 -20.54 -15.05
CA GLY A 304 20.34 -20.37 -13.70
C GLY A 304 18.84 -20.70 -13.59
N SER A 305 18.39 -20.92 -12.38
CA SER A 305 16.97 -21.03 -12.02
C SER A 305 16.63 -20.00 -10.95
N SER A 306 15.68 -19.13 -11.22
CA SER A 306 15.12 -18.21 -10.22
C SER A 306 13.61 -18.15 -10.38
N THR A 307 12.91 -17.76 -9.32
CA THR A 307 11.46 -17.56 -9.40
C THR A 307 11.10 -16.53 -10.46
N LEU A 308 11.85 -15.44 -10.52
CA LEU A 308 11.64 -14.40 -11.53
C LEU A 308 11.88 -14.88 -12.96
N LYS A 309 12.90 -15.71 -13.19
CA LYS A 309 13.22 -16.24 -14.52
C LYS A 309 12.20 -17.27 -15.01
N THR A 310 11.60 -18.01 -14.10
CA THR A 310 10.62 -19.06 -14.43
C THR A 310 9.20 -18.54 -14.48
N TRP A 311 8.95 -17.36 -13.95
CA TRP A 311 7.68 -16.66 -14.03
C TRP A 311 7.53 -15.96 -15.38
#